data_cec3de4722eced3d271c87c053646635
#
_entry.id   cec3de4722eced3d271c87c053646635
#
_cell.length_a   1.000
_cell.length_b   1.000
_cell.length_c   1.000
_cell.angle_alpha   90.00
_cell.angle_beta   90.00
_cell.angle_gamma   90.00
#
_symmetry.space_group_name_H-M   'P 1'
#
loop_
_entity.id
_entity.type
_entity.pdbx_description
1 polymer ?
#
loop_
_entity_poly.entity_id
_entity_poly.type
_entity_poly.pdbx_seq_one_letter_code
_entity_poly.pdbx_strand_id
1 'polypeptide(L)'
;MKTIPSLTGKVAVVTGASRGVGAGIATLLGEQGATVYVTGRTTASKPGTTPGTIGEVAESITTTGGVGIAVVCDHADDAQIKALFERVKAEQGHLDILVNNATAVGPDPFAPPPFWNKSLTISEQFTVGLRSAFIASYYAAPLLIAADGALVVNVSYYGAVSYHLDPAYGATKAGLDKLTFDMAQDFKPYNVAVVSIWPGPTATERSKSVIAKIPGGDKILASQETPKFSGLAIASLYSDPQLMSKSGSVVIAAEAALEYGFKDFNGKQPPSLREQKGSPRPFFTKS
;
A
#
# COMPACT_ATOMS: atom_id res chain seq x y z
N MET A 1 2.68 4.03 24.69
CA MET A 1 2.83 3.68 23.28
C MET A 1 4.31 3.43 23.03
N LYS A 2 4.68 2.34 22.35
CA LYS A 2 6.04 2.23 21.82
C LYS A 2 6.29 3.37 20.85
N THR A 3 7.49 3.91 20.86
CA THR A 3 7.91 4.98 19.93
C THR A 3 7.88 4.42 18.51
N ILE A 4 7.25 5.14 17.58
CA ILE A 4 7.29 4.77 16.16
C ILE A 4 8.75 4.87 15.71
N PRO A 5 9.30 3.86 15.00
CA PRO A 5 10.70 3.85 14.60
C PRO A 5 11.04 5.03 13.68
N SER A 6 12.21 5.64 13.89
CA SER A 6 12.75 6.66 12.96
C SER A 6 13.16 6.01 11.64
N LEU A 7 12.82 6.67 10.54
CA LEU A 7 13.22 6.31 9.18
C LEU A 7 14.15 7.37 8.56
N THR A 8 14.80 8.17 9.39
CA THR A 8 15.77 9.19 8.94
C THR A 8 16.87 8.54 8.09
N GLY A 9 17.12 9.11 6.92
CA GLY A 9 18.07 8.59 5.94
C GLY A 9 17.57 7.40 5.11
N LYS A 10 16.31 6.97 5.33
CA LYS A 10 15.69 5.92 4.53
C LYS A 10 14.95 6.47 3.31
N VAL A 11 14.97 5.72 2.22
CA VAL A 11 14.34 6.08 0.96
C VAL A 11 13.14 5.16 0.71
N ALA A 12 11.98 5.75 0.45
CA ALA A 12 10.75 5.01 0.16
C ALA A 12 10.13 5.45 -1.16
N VAL A 13 9.53 4.51 -1.88
CA VAL A 13 8.64 4.76 -3.02
C VAL A 13 7.26 4.25 -2.66
N VAL A 14 6.22 5.10 -2.76
CA VAL A 14 4.82 4.70 -2.55
C VAL A 14 4.03 4.93 -3.82
N THR A 15 3.54 3.85 -4.44
CA THR A 15 2.79 3.91 -5.68
C THR A 15 1.32 4.24 -5.42
N GLY A 16 0.71 5.08 -6.29
CA GLY A 16 -0.69 5.47 -6.13
C GLY A 16 -0.96 6.28 -4.85
N ALA A 17 -0.05 7.18 -4.47
CA ALA A 17 -0.04 7.86 -3.18
C ALA A 17 -0.66 9.26 -3.18
N SER A 18 -1.46 9.63 -4.19
CA SER A 18 -2.13 10.94 -4.23
C SER A 18 -3.26 11.08 -3.20
N ARG A 19 -3.80 9.98 -2.66
CA ARG A 19 -4.93 9.93 -1.71
C ARG A 19 -5.04 8.57 -1.03
N GLY A 20 -5.98 8.45 -0.09
CA GLY A 20 -6.37 7.20 0.54
C GLY A 20 -5.25 6.52 1.32
N VAL A 21 -5.21 5.19 1.26
CA VAL A 21 -4.23 4.37 1.99
C VAL A 21 -2.80 4.73 1.57
N GLY A 22 -2.55 4.90 0.26
CA GLY A 22 -1.22 5.26 -0.24
C GLY A 22 -0.73 6.61 0.27
N ALA A 23 -1.58 7.63 0.29
CA ALA A 23 -1.23 8.94 0.87
C ALA A 23 -0.95 8.83 2.37
N GLY A 24 -1.78 8.07 3.10
CA GLY A 24 -1.57 7.84 4.53
C GLY A 24 -0.25 7.13 4.84
N ILE A 25 0.10 6.10 4.06
CA ILE A 25 1.39 5.41 4.17
C ILE A 25 2.53 6.38 3.89
N ALA A 26 2.49 7.09 2.74
CA ALA A 26 3.54 8.02 2.35
C ALA A 26 3.77 9.10 3.40
N THR A 27 2.69 9.72 3.90
CA THR A 27 2.75 10.75 4.94
C THR A 27 3.37 10.19 6.21
N LEU A 28 2.98 9.00 6.66
CA LEU A 28 3.57 8.43 7.88
C LEU A 28 5.07 8.15 7.72
N LEU A 29 5.49 7.51 6.62
CA LEU A 29 6.91 7.23 6.39
C LEU A 29 7.72 8.54 6.40
N GLY A 30 7.18 9.61 5.78
CA GLY A 30 7.78 10.93 5.82
C GLY A 30 7.83 11.54 7.21
N GLU A 31 6.76 11.45 8.00
CA GLU A 31 6.72 11.90 9.41
C GLU A 31 7.77 11.20 10.30
N GLN A 32 8.20 9.99 9.88
CA GLN A 32 9.30 9.29 10.53
C GLN A 32 10.70 9.68 9.99
N GLY A 33 10.78 10.66 9.11
CA GLY A 33 12.04 11.22 8.59
C GLY A 33 12.52 10.62 7.27
N ALA A 34 11.72 9.79 6.59
CA ALA A 34 12.11 9.21 5.31
C ALA A 34 12.08 10.23 4.16
N THR A 35 12.90 9.97 3.13
CA THR A 35 12.70 10.53 1.80
C THR A 35 11.67 9.68 1.06
N VAL A 36 10.53 10.27 0.66
CA VAL A 36 9.40 9.52 0.09
C VAL A 36 9.07 10.03 -1.31
N TYR A 37 9.21 9.16 -2.31
CA TYR A 37 8.71 9.39 -3.67
C TYR A 37 7.22 9.07 -3.70
N VAL A 38 6.41 10.12 -3.81
CA VAL A 38 4.94 10.07 -3.86
C VAL A 38 4.52 10.00 -5.32
N THR A 39 4.04 8.84 -5.78
CA THR A 39 3.76 8.66 -7.20
C THR A 39 2.27 8.54 -7.52
N GLY A 40 1.87 9.00 -8.69
CA GLY A 40 0.51 8.94 -9.18
C GLY A 40 0.26 9.89 -10.35
N ARG A 41 -0.95 9.89 -10.88
CA ARG A 41 -1.35 10.69 -12.05
C ARG A 41 -1.92 12.06 -11.71
N THR A 42 -2.39 12.25 -10.48
CA THR A 42 -3.16 13.44 -10.09
C THR A 42 -2.23 14.53 -9.60
N THR A 43 -2.06 15.58 -10.43
CA THR A 43 -1.22 16.74 -10.14
C THR A 43 -2.03 17.98 -9.74
N ALA A 44 -3.33 18.01 -10.04
CA ALA A 44 -4.25 19.09 -9.69
C ALA A 44 -5.60 18.53 -9.27
N SER A 45 -6.17 19.11 -8.22
CA SER A 45 -7.55 18.81 -7.78
C SER A 45 -8.54 19.41 -8.78
N LYS A 46 -9.56 18.61 -9.17
CA LYS A 46 -10.65 19.05 -10.05
C LYS A 46 -11.97 19.01 -9.29
N PRO A 47 -12.85 20.03 -9.41
CA PRO A 47 -14.18 19.99 -8.82
C PRO A 47 -14.94 18.71 -9.22
N GLY A 48 -15.67 18.11 -8.27
CA GLY A 48 -16.45 16.90 -8.51
C GLY A 48 -15.66 15.59 -8.56
N THR A 49 -14.33 15.63 -8.39
CA THR A 49 -13.50 14.43 -8.27
C THR A 49 -13.07 14.17 -6.83
N THR A 50 -12.59 12.96 -6.54
CA THR A 50 -12.00 12.64 -5.22
C THR A 50 -10.76 13.51 -4.99
N PRO A 51 -10.69 14.29 -3.88
CA PRO A 51 -9.58 15.19 -3.59
C PRO A 51 -8.27 14.45 -3.36
N GLY A 52 -7.16 15.19 -3.40
CA GLY A 52 -5.81 14.73 -3.15
C GLY A 52 -4.94 14.67 -4.40
N THR A 53 -3.74 15.22 -4.31
CA THR A 53 -2.71 15.25 -5.35
C THR A 53 -1.39 14.72 -4.82
N ILE A 54 -0.50 14.32 -5.71
CA ILE A 54 0.87 13.90 -5.32
C ILE A 54 1.66 15.07 -4.75
N GLY A 55 1.41 16.30 -5.23
CA GLY A 55 2.07 17.52 -4.74
C GLY A 55 1.67 17.84 -3.30
N GLU A 56 0.36 17.84 -3.00
CA GLU A 56 -0.14 18.09 -1.63
C GLU A 56 0.41 17.08 -0.61
N VAL A 57 0.51 15.80 -1.00
CA VAL A 57 1.08 14.77 -0.11
C VAL A 57 2.58 14.98 0.09
N ALA A 58 3.34 15.27 -0.98
CA ALA A 58 4.76 15.54 -0.89
C ALA A 58 5.07 16.78 -0.04
N GLU A 59 4.28 17.84 -0.19
CA GLU A 59 4.39 19.05 0.65
C GLU A 59 4.10 18.75 2.12
N SER A 60 3.03 17.98 2.39
CA SER A 60 2.70 17.54 3.76
C SER A 60 3.85 16.77 4.42
N ILE A 61 4.52 15.89 3.67
CA ILE A 61 5.69 15.15 4.16
C ILE A 61 6.82 16.11 4.52
N THR A 62 7.11 17.07 3.64
CA THR A 62 8.20 18.04 3.85
C THR A 62 7.93 18.94 5.05
N THR A 63 6.68 19.36 5.26
CA THR A 63 6.30 20.20 6.41
C THR A 63 6.36 19.45 7.74
N THR A 64 6.36 18.13 7.73
CA THR A 64 6.42 17.29 8.95
C THR A 64 7.80 16.70 9.24
N GLY A 65 8.83 17.11 8.50
CA GLY A 65 10.23 16.80 8.80
C GLY A 65 10.86 15.70 7.94
N GLY A 66 10.11 15.12 6.99
CA GLY A 66 10.64 14.22 5.95
C GLY A 66 11.04 14.98 4.69
N VAL A 67 11.30 14.23 3.62
CA VAL A 67 11.51 14.76 2.27
C VAL A 67 10.48 14.17 1.33
N GLY A 68 9.49 14.95 0.91
CA GLY A 68 8.45 14.52 -0.02
C GLY A 68 8.82 14.90 -1.46
N ILE A 69 8.83 13.90 -2.36
CA ILE A 69 9.14 14.10 -3.79
C ILE A 69 7.95 13.61 -4.62
N ALA A 70 7.22 14.55 -5.22
CA ALA A 70 6.12 14.21 -6.12
C ALA A 70 6.65 13.76 -7.50
N VAL A 71 6.19 12.60 -7.97
CA VAL A 71 6.55 12.07 -9.29
C VAL A 71 5.29 11.65 -10.05
N VAL A 72 5.07 12.28 -11.21
CA VAL A 72 3.99 11.86 -12.09
C VAL A 72 4.34 10.50 -12.67
N CYS A 73 3.48 9.51 -12.43
CA CYS A 73 3.65 8.16 -12.94
C CYS A 73 2.27 7.52 -13.15
N ASP A 74 1.97 7.16 -14.39
CA ASP A 74 0.87 6.24 -14.68
C ASP A 74 1.37 4.80 -14.53
N HIS A 75 0.83 4.11 -13.54
CA HIS A 75 1.22 2.73 -13.26
C HIS A 75 0.64 1.71 -14.26
N ALA A 76 -0.07 2.15 -15.30
CA ALA A 76 -0.38 1.34 -16.48
C ALA A 76 0.71 1.41 -17.57
N ASP A 77 1.66 2.35 -17.45
CA ASP A 77 2.72 2.63 -18.42
C ASP A 77 4.09 2.17 -17.88
N ASP A 78 4.62 1.12 -18.45
CA ASP A 78 5.90 0.53 -18.03
C ASP A 78 7.09 1.49 -18.23
N ALA A 79 7.04 2.37 -19.24
CA ALA A 79 8.11 3.33 -19.48
C ALA A 79 8.15 4.40 -18.38
N GLN A 80 6.98 4.84 -17.88
CA GLN A 80 6.91 5.77 -16.75
C GLN A 80 7.36 5.10 -15.44
N ILE A 81 7.01 3.83 -15.22
CA ILE A 81 7.51 3.07 -14.06
C ILE A 81 9.03 2.94 -14.13
N LYS A 82 9.59 2.59 -15.30
CA LYS A 82 11.04 2.52 -15.50
C LYS A 82 11.71 3.86 -15.20
N ALA A 83 11.21 4.95 -15.76
CA ALA A 83 11.75 6.30 -15.56
C ALA A 83 11.72 6.74 -14.08
N LEU A 84 10.68 6.33 -13.32
CA LEU A 84 10.62 6.56 -11.88
C LEU A 84 11.84 5.93 -11.16
N PHE A 85 12.13 4.65 -11.41
CA PHE A 85 13.24 3.97 -10.73
C PHE A 85 14.62 4.42 -11.25
N GLU A 86 14.75 4.83 -12.51
CA GLU A 86 15.95 5.49 -13.02
C GLU A 86 16.21 6.82 -12.29
N ARG A 87 15.17 7.59 -12.02
CA ARG A 87 15.26 8.81 -11.21
C ARG A 87 15.68 8.51 -9.76
N VAL A 88 15.03 7.54 -9.09
CA VAL A 88 15.42 7.13 -7.74
C VAL A 88 16.89 6.69 -7.71
N LYS A 89 17.34 5.94 -8.71
CA LYS A 89 18.76 5.53 -8.85
C LYS A 89 19.69 6.72 -8.94
N ALA A 90 19.37 7.70 -9.77
CA ALA A 90 20.21 8.88 -9.99
C ALA A 90 20.29 9.78 -8.76
N GLU A 91 19.17 9.92 -8.00
CA GLU A 91 19.07 10.82 -6.86
C GLU A 91 19.53 10.17 -5.54
N GLN A 92 19.34 8.86 -5.36
CA GLN A 92 19.53 8.18 -4.06
C GLN A 92 20.50 7.00 -4.11
N GLY A 93 20.63 6.33 -5.25
CA GLY A 93 21.49 5.15 -5.42
C GLY A 93 20.95 3.84 -4.82
N HIS A 94 19.98 3.91 -3.92
CA HIS A 94 19.35 2.77 -3.25
C HIS A 94 17.85 3.01 -2.97
N LEU A 95 17.15 1.97 -2.51
CA LEU A 95 15.75 2.04 -2.08
C LEU A 95 15.54 1.11 -0.88
N ASP A 96 15.10 1.65 0.24
CA ASP A 96 14.85 0.88 1.45
C ASP A 96 13.43 0.27 1.49
N ILE A 97 12.43 1.03 1.03
CA ILE A 97 11.02 0.61 1.12
C ILE A 97 10.32 0.86 -0.21
N LEU A 98 9.79 -0.21 -0.82
CA LEU A 98 8.85 -0.11 -1.94
C LEU A 98 7.44 -0.47 -1.48
N VAL A 99 6.47 0.43 -1.65
CA VAL A 99 5.06 0.15 -1.36
C VAL A 99 4.26 0.12 -2.67
N ASN A 100 3.89 -1.06 -3.10
CA ASN A 100 2.99 -1.30 -4.23
C ASN A 100 1.53 -1.14 -3.76
N ASN A 101 1.02 0.08 -3.85
CA ASN A 101 -0.34 0.43 -3.45
C ASN A 101 -1.22 0.88 -4.62
N ALA A 102 -0.64 1.24 -5.77
CA ALA A 102 -1.41 1.66 -6.95
C ALA A 102 -2.48 0.63 -7.32
N THR A 103 -3.70 1.09 -7.53
CA THR A 103 -4.82 0.25 -7.97
C THR A 103 -5.81 1.07 -8.80
N ALA A 104 -6.41 0.45 -9.80
CA ALA A 104 -7.55 1.02 -10.51
C ALA A 104 -8.83 0.63 -9.77
N VAL A 105 -9.64 1.62 -9.43
CA VAL A 105 -10.97 1.38 -8.87
C VAL A 105 -11.98 1.93 -9.86
N GLY A 106 -12.85 1.09 -10.36
CA GLY A 106 -13.88 1.46 -11.34
C GLY A 106 -14.77 2.62 -10.87
N PRO A 107 -15.54 3.20 -11.78
CA PRO A 107 -16.39 4.37 -11.49
C PRO A 107 -17.44 4.08 -10.41
N ASP A 108 -17.95 2.87 -10.37
CA ASP A 108 -18.90 2.41 -9.35
C ASP A 108 -18.46 1.04 -8.78
N PRO A 109 -17.48 1.05 -7.85
CA PRO A 109 -16.94 -0.20 -7.29
C PRO A 109 -17.97 -0.97 -6.46
N PHE A 110 -18.98 -0.28 -5.93
CA PHE A 110 -20.03 -0.87 -5.10
C PHE A 110 -21.29 -1.25 -5.89
N ALA A 111 -21.29 -1.09 -7.23
CA ALA A 111 -22.38 -1.58 -8.06
C ALA A 111 -22.66 -3.06 -7.77
N PRO A 112 -23.96 -3.43 -7.67
CA PRO A 112 -24.30 -4.81 -7.35
C PRO A 112 -23.84 -5.79 -8.44
N PRO A 113 -23.58 -7.05 -8.08
CA PRO A 113 -23.34 -8.11 -9.05
C PRO A 113 -24.58 -8.32 -9.96
N PRO A 114 -24.41 -8.99 -11.11
CA PRO A 114 -23.23 -9.74 -11.53
C PRO A 114 -22.17 -8.87 -12.21
N PHE A 115 -20.90 -9.36 -12.22
CA PHE A 115 -19.76 -8.62 -12.75
C PHE A 115 -19.88 -8.29 -14.25
N TRP A 116 -20.54 -9.15 -15.03
CA TRP A 116 -20.74 -8.93 -16.46
C TRP A 116 -21.70 -7.76 -16.80
N ASN A 117 -22.37 -7.18 -15.80
CA ASN A 117 -23.16 -5.96 -15.93
C ASN A 117 -22.36 -4.71 -15.51
N LYS A 118 -21.16 -4.90 -14.96
CA LYS A 118 -20.26 -3.78 -14.63
C LYS A 118 -19.48 -3.31 -15.85
N SER A 119 -18.97 -2.08 -15.83
CA SER A 119 -18.06 -1.61 -16.87
C SER A 119 -16.83 -2.50 -16.95
N LEU A 120 -16.39 -2.83 -18.17
CA LEU A 120 -15.17 -3.63 -18.38
C LEU A 120 -13.90 -2.96 -17.81
N THR A 121 -13.95 -1.66 -17.49
CA THR A 121 -12.87 -0.95 -16.80
C THR A 121 -12.47 -1.56 -15.45
N ILE A 122 -13.32 -2.44 -14.86
CA ILE A 122 -12.90 -3.24 -13.70
C ILE A 122 -11.66 -4.09 -13.98
N SER A 123 -11.42 -4.49 -15.24
CA SER A 123 -10.24 -5.26 -15.65
C SER A 123 -8.92 -4.46 -15.53
N GLU A 124 -8.98 -3.13 -15.46
CA GLU A 124 -7.79 -2.29 -15.21
C GLU A 124 -7.13 -2.61 -13.86
N GLN A 125 -7.84 -3.24 -12.95
CA GLN A 125 -7.28 -3.74 -11.70
C GLN A 125 -6.15 -4.76 -11.93
N PHE A 126 -6.22 -5.58 -12.98
CA PHE A 126 -5.13 -6.49 -13.34
C PHE A 126 -3.90 -5.73 -13.82
N THR A 127 -4.09 -4.66 -14.61
CA THR A 127 -2.98 -3.87 -15.14
C THR A 127 -2.37 -2.99 -14.05
N VAL A 128 -3.17 -2.18 -13.36
CA VAL A 128 -2.68 -1.20 -12.39
C VAL A 128 -2.52 -1.82 -10.99
N GLY A 129 -3.35 -2.80 -10.61
CA GLY A 129 -3.30 -3.41 -9.28
C GLY A 129 -2.24 -4.53 -9.15
N LEU A 130 -2.22 -5.46 -10.11
CA LEU A 130 -1.34 -6.64 -10.02
C LEU A 130 -0.08 -6.49 -10.88
N ARG A 131 -0.26 -6.26 -12.20
CA ARG A 131 0.87 -6.20 -13.12
C ARG A 131 1.83 -5.06 -12.78
N SER A 132 1.31 -3.88 -12.43
CA SER A 132 2.16 -2.74 -12.06
C SER A 132 3.03 -3.00 -10.83
N ALA A 133 2.52 -3.77 -9.85
CA ALA A 133 3.28 -4.18 -8.67
C ALA A 133 4.49 -5.06 -9.05
N PHE A 134 4.29 -5.99 -9.99
CA PHE A 134 5.39 -6.79 -10.54
C PHE A 134 6.41 -5.91 -11.27
N ILE A 135 5.96 -5.04 -12.19
CA ILE A 135 6.85 -4.17 -12.98
C ILE A 135 7.62 -3.19 -12.09
N ALA A 136 6.96 -2.60 -11.09
CA ALA A 136 7.62 -1.72 -10.11
C ALA A 136 8.70 -2.48 -9.32
N SER A 137 8.39 -3.68 -8.84
CA SER A 137 9.35 -4.53 -8.11
C SER A 137 10.51 -4.95 -9.01
N TYR A 138 10.26 -5.25 -10.29
CA TYR A 138 11.29 -5.60 -11.28
C TYR A 138 12.30 -4.47 -11.46
N TYR A 139 11.84 -3.23 -11.69
CA TYR A 139 12.74 -2.08 -11.86
C TYR A 139 13.37 -1.61 -10.55
N ALA A 140 12.71 -1.82 -9.42
CA ALA A 140 13.24 -1.50 -8.09
C ALA A 140 14.30 -2.49 -7.61
N ALA A 141 14.32 -3.73 -8.11
CA ALA A 141 15.16 -4.80 -7.57
C ALA A 141 16.63 -4.43 -7.40
N PRO A 142 17.34 -3.81 -8.36
CA PRO A 142 18.73 -3.42 -8.17
C PRO A 142 18.93 -2.40 -7.04
N LEU A 143 17.96 -1.52 -6.80
CA LEU A 143 18.01 -0.49 -5.76
C LEU A 143 17.72 -1.08 -4.38
N LEU A 144 16.78 -2.01 -4.31
CA LEU A 144 16.44 -2.76 -3.09
C LEU A 144 17.62 -3.63 -2.64
N ILE A 145 18.30 -4.27 -3.59
CA ILE A 145 19.50 -5.08 -3.31
C ILE A 145 20.69 -4.20 -2.87
N ALA A 146 20.76 -2.97 -3.35
CA ALA A 146 21.81 -2.01 -2.97
C ALA A 146 21.60 -1.43 -1.55
N ALA A 147 20.39 -1.50 -1.00
CA ALA A 147 20.11 -1.14 0.39
C ALA A 147 20.43 -2.34 1.29
N ASP A 148 21.21 -2.17 2.34
CA ASP A 148 21.49 -3.24 3.29
C ASP A 148 20.25 -3.50 4.17
N GLY A 149 19.38 -4.41 3.71
CA GLY A 149 18.08 -4.70 4.30
C GLY A 149 16.95 -3.81 3.77
N ALA A 150 16.16 -4.33 2.85
CA ALA A 150 15.04 -3.61 2.24
C ALA A 150 13.71 -4.35 2.42
N LEU A 151 12.61 -3.62 2.20
CA LEU A 151 11.25 -4.11 2.33
C LEU A 151 10.41 -3.77 1.10
N VAL A 152 9.82 -4.78 0.47
CA VAL A 152 8.74 -4.62 -0.51
C VAL A 152 7.41 -4.93 0.16
N VAL A 153 6.44 -4.04 0.03
CA VAL A 153 5.09 -4.18 0.57
C VAL A 153 4.08 -4.16 -0.56
N ASN A 154 3.31 -5.23 -0.70
CA ASN A 154 2.15 -5.26 -1.59
C ASN A 154 0.88 -4.99 -0.78
N VAL A 155 0.16 -3.91 -1.09
CA VAL A 155 -1.09 -3.57 -0.40
C VAL A 155 -2.24 -4.40 -0.96
N SER A 156 -2.57 -5.47 -0.25
CA SER A 156 -3.65 -6.40 -0.58
C SER A 156 -4.90 -6.14 0.28
N TYR A 157 -5.76 -7.14 0.43
CA TYR A 157 -6.97 -7.05 1.24
C TYR A 157 -7.64 -8.42 1.39
N TYR A 158 -8.55 -8.56 2.34
CA TYR A 158 -9.39 -9.76 2.54
C TYR A 158 -10.13 -10.22 1.27
N GLY A 159 -10.24 -9.38 0.24
CA GLY A 159 -10.74 -9.76 -1.08
C GLY A 159 -9.96 -10.90 -1.74
N ALA A 160 -8.75 -11.19 -1.28
CA ALA A 160 -7.96 -12.34 -1.72
C ALA A 160 -8.57 -13.70 -1.33
N VAL A 161 -9.41 -13.75 -0.30
CA VAL A 161 -9.99 -14.98 0.24
C VAL A 161 -11.51 -14.94 0.39
N SER A 162 -12.11 -13.75 0.38
CA SER A 162 -13.56 -13.56 0.46
C SER A 162 -14.07 -12.69 -0.69
N TYR A 163 -15.33 -12.86 -1.07
CA TYR A 163 -15.92 -12.03 -2.11
C TYR A 163 -16.00 -10.57 -1.65
N HIS A 164 -15.40 -9.68 -2.42
CA HIS A 164 -15.44 -8.24 -2.17
C HIS A 164 -15.37 -7.47 -3.49
N LEU A 165 -16.26 -6.52 -3.70
CA LEU A 165 -16.45 -5.70 -4.89
C LEU A 165 -16.81 -6.51 -6.15
N ASP A 166 -15.85 -7.26 -6.71
CA ASP A 166 -16.00 -8.04 -7.94
C ASP A 166 -14.87 -9.07 -8.11
N PRO A 167 -14.99 -10.02 -9.08
CA PRO A 167 -13.99 -11.05 -9.33
C PRO A 167 -12.62 -10.51 -9.74
N ALA A 168 -12.55 -9.36 -10.46
CA ALA A 168 -11.27 -8.78 -10.86
C ALA A 168 -10.50 -8.26 -9.63
N TYR A 169 -11.21 -7.64 -8.69
CA TYR A 169 -10.64 -7.22 -7.41
C TYR A 169 -10.11 -8.41 -6.60
N GLY A 170 -10.94 -9.43 -6.42
CA GLY A 170 -10.56 -10.62 -5.68
C GLY A 170 -9.34 -11.32 -6.26
N ALA A 171 -9.33 -11.53 -7.60
CA ALA A 171 -8.21 -12.12 -8.30
C ALA A 171 -6.93 -11.27 -8.21
N THR A 172 -7.04 -9.94 -8.30
CA THR A 172 -5.91 -9.02 -8.11
C THR A 172 -5.31 -9.17 -6.72
N LYS A 173 -6.13 -9.18 -5.67
CA LYS A 173 -5.65 -9.29 -4.29
C LYS A 173 -5.04 -10.67 -4.00
N ALA A 174 -5.66 -11.76 -4.47
CA ALA A 174 -5.09 -13.10 -4.38
C ALA A 174 -3.76 -13.22 -5.16
N GLY A 175 -3.70 -12.59 -6.35
CA GLY A 175 -2.47 -12.51 -7.15
C GLY A 175 -1.35 -11.75 -6.45
N LEU A 176 -1.64 -10.65 -5.76
CA LEU A 176 -0.65 -9.90 -4.96
C LEU A 176 -0.09 -10.73 -3.81
N ASP A 177 -0.93 -11.50 -3.11
CA ASP A 177 -0.46 -12.37 -2.02
C ASP A 177 0.44 -13.49 -2.56
N LYS A 178 0.09 -14.08 -3.72
CA LYS A 178 0.93 -15.08 -4.36
C LYS A 178 2.23 -14.49 -4.88
N LEU A 179 2.18 -13.31 -5.52
CA LEU A 179 3.34 -12.57 -5.99
C LEU A 179 4.31 -12.24 -4.84
N THR A 180 3.77 -11.86 -3.67
CA THR A 180 4.53 -11.62 -2.45
C THR A 180 5.34 -12.84 -2.05
N PHE A 181 4.69 -14.00 -2.00
CA PHE A 181 5.34 -15.25 -1.63
C PHE A 181 6.46 -15.65 -2.61
N ASP A 182 6.20 -15.53 -3.92
CA ASP A 182 7.16 -15.95 -4.95
C ASP A 182 8.36 -15.00 -5.01
N MET A 183 8.13 -13.69 -5.02
CA MET A 183 9.22 -12.69 -5.00
C MET A 183 10.09 -12.81 -3.74
N ALA A 184 9.51 -13.20 -2.59
CA ALA A 184 10.26 -13.42 -1.38
C ALA A 184 11.32 -14.54 -1.51
N GLN A 185 11.06 -15.56 -2.35
CA GLN A 185 12.04 -16.61 -2.60
C GLN A 185 13.23 -16.07 -3.38
N ASP A 186 12.98 -15.26 -4.42
CA ASP A 186 14.02 -14.68 -5.26
C ASP A 186 14.85 -13.62 -4.53
N PHE A 187 14.21 -12.82 -3.66
CA PHE A 187 14.85 -11.76 -2.88
C PHE A 187 15.57 -12.25 -1.61
N LYS A 188 15.28 -13.45 -1.13
CA LYS A 188 15.85 -13.99 0.11
C LYS A 188 17.38 -13.94 0.18
N PRO A 189 18.15 -14.30 -0.91
CA PRO A 189 19.61 -14.25 -0.87
C PRO A 189 20.20 -12.84 -0.75
N TYR A 190 19.38 -11.81 -0.99
CA TYR A 190 19.78 -10.41 -1.03
C TYR A 190 19.32 -9.60 0.17
N ASN A 191 18.82 -10.26 1.23
CA ASN A 191 18.30 -9.60 2.44
C ASN A 191 17.19 -8.58 2.15
N VAL A 192 16.34 -8.84 1.14
CA VAL A 192 15.17 -8.05 0.83
C VAL A 192 13.92 -8.82 1.24
N ALA A 193 13.17 -8.29 2.18
CA ALA A 193 11.90 -8.89 2.60
C ALA A 193 10.77 -8.45 1.68
N VAL A 194 9.82 -9.35 1.42
CA VAL A 194 8.59 -9.04 0.67
C VAL A 194 7.39 -9.46 1.50
N VAL A 195 6.49 -8.54 1.81
CA VAL A 195 5.27 -8.84 2.57
C VAL A 195 4.03 -8.31 1.85
N SER A 196 2.92 -8.99 2.02
CA SER A 196 1.61 -8.45 1.68
C SER A 196 0.98 -7.87 2.94
N ILE A 197 0.47 -6.63 2.87
CA ILE A 197 -0.26 -6.03 3.98
C ILE A 197 -1.76 -6.00 3.69
N TRP A 198 -2.56 -6.43 4.65
CA TRP A 198 -4.02 -6.33 4.61
C TRP A 198 -4.51 -5.26 5.58
N PRO A 199 -4.84 -4.06 5.09
CA PRO A 199 -5.58 -3.08 5.87
C PRO A 199 -6.97 -3.59 6.24
N GLY A 200 -7.55 -3.05 7.31
CA GLY A 200 -9.00 -3.09 7.51
C GLY A 200 -9.74 -2.07 6.65
N PRO A 201 -11.07 -1.94 6.80
CA PRO A 201 -11.83 -0.85 6.21
C PRO A 201 -11.23 0.49 6.62
N THR A 202 -10.85 1.31 5.65
CA THR A 202 -10.10 2.55 5.87
C THR A 202 -10.94 3.78 5.51
N ALA A 203 -10.92 4.79 6.37
CA ALA A 203 -11.63 6.07 6.19
C ALA A 203 -10.93 6.97 5.15
N THR A 204 -10.88 6.51 3.90
CA THR A 204 -10.34 7.25 2.77
C THR A 204 -11.32 8.33 2.29
N GLU A 205 -10.85 9.27 1.48
CA GLU A 205 -11.69 10.33 0.88
C GLU A 205 -12.87 9.72 0.12
N ARG A 206 -12.63 8.63 -0.61
CA ARG A 206 -13.67 7.89 -1.33
C ARG A 206 -14.67 7.22 -0.39
N SER A 207 -14.19 6.47 0.62
CA SER A 207 -15.08 5.80 1.57
C SER A 207 -15.93 6.81 2.33
N LYS A 208 -15.36 7.93 2.74
CA LYS A 208 -16.09 9.04 3.38
C LYS A 208 -17.21 9.57 2.48
N SER A 209 -16.94 9.83 1.20
CA SER A 209 -17.94 10.36 0.26
C SER A 209 -19.12 9.42 0.01
N VAL A 210 -18.89 8.10 0.08
CA VAL A 210 -19.93 7.07 -0.09
C VAL A 210 -20.68 6.85 1.23
N ILE A 211 -19.94 6.65 2.32
CA ILE A 211 -20.52 6.29 3.63
C ILE A 211 -21.32 7.45 4.23
N ALA A 212 -20.92 8.71 3.97
CA ALA A 212 -21.70 9.88 4.41
C ALA A 212 -23.14 9.91 3.87
N LYS A 213 -23.45 9.16 2.82
CA LYS A 213 -24.79 9.05 2.23
C LYS A 213 -25.63 7.92 2.86
N ILE A 214 -25.07 7.13 3.74
CA ILE A 214 -25.71 5.97 4.37
C ILE A 214 -26.24 6.39 5.76
N PRO A 215 -27.47 6.08 6.13
CA PRO A 215 -27.96 6.29 7.49
C PRO A 215 -27.03 5.62 8.52
N GLY A 216 -26.56 6.38 9.52
CA GLY A 216 -25.60 5.90 10.51
C GLY A 216 -24.15 5.80 10.00
N GLY A 217 -23.83 6.39 8.85
CA GLY A 217 -22.51 6.39 8.23
C GLY A 217 -21.39 6.91 9.14
N ASP A 218 -21.69 7.88 10.02
CA ASP A 218 -20.70 8.41 10.97
C ASP A 218 -20.15 7.32 11.91
N LYS A 219 -21.00 6.40 12.37
CA LYS A 219 -20.59 5.27 13.22
C LYS A 219 -19.72 4.29 12.43
N ILE A 220 -20.06 4.06 11.17
CA ILE A 220 -19.27 3.20 10.27
C ILE A 220 -17.88 3.83 10.05
N LEU A 221 -17.82 5.13 9.71
CA LEU A 221 -16.53 5.84 9.53
C LEU A 221 -15.69 5.86 10.81
N ALA A 222 -16.33 6.07 11.95
CA ALA A 222 -15.66 6.07 13.25
C ALA A 222 -15.07 4.70 13.65
N SER A 223 -15.50 3.60 13.03
CA SER A 223 -14.97 2.25 13.25
C SER A 223 -13.84 1.88 12.27
N GLN A 224 -13.62 2.68 11.22
CA GLN A 224 -12.61 2.42 10.21
C GLN A 224 -11.21 2.84 10.68
N GLU A 225 -10.20 2.21 10.08
CA GLU A 225 -8.79 2.59 10.22
C GLU A 225 -8.54 3.98 9.60
N THR A 226 -7.62 4.76 10.19
CA THR A 226 -7.13 5.95 9.50
C THR A 226 -6.19 5.55 8.35
N PRO A 227 -6.06 6.37 7.28
CA PRO A 227 -5.14 6.06 6.18
C PRO A 227 -3.68 5.85 6.62
N LYS A 228 -3.24 6.46 7.72
CA LYS A 228 -1.89 6.33 8.28
C LYS A 228 -1.64 5.01 9.02
N PHE A 229 -2.69 4.29 9.40
CA PHE A 229 -2.55 3.08 10.22
C PHE A 229 -1.71 1.99 9.55
N SER A 230 -1.91 1.77 8.25
CA SER A 230 -1.06 0.84 7.47
C SER A 230 0.39 1.31 7.41
N GLY A 231 0.64 2.62 7.41
CA GLY A 231 1.99 3.18 7.48
C GLY A 231 2.69 2.84 8.80
N LEU A 232 1.97 2.86 9.94
CA LEU A 232 2.51 2.42 11.24
C LEU A 232 2.96 0.96 11.20
N ALA A 233 2.14 0.08 10.60
CA ALA A 233 2.50 -1.32 10.44
C ALA A 233 3.75 -1.50 9.56
N ILE A 234 3.86 -0.76 8.45
CA ILE A 234 5.01 -0.81 7.54
C ILE A 234 6.28 -0.30 8.22
N ALA A 235 6.24 0.83 8.92
CA ALA A 235 7.38 1.37 9.64
C ALA A 235 7.86 0.42 10.75
N SER A 236 6.92 -0.21 11.46
CA SER A 236 7.23 -1.19 12.50
C SER A 236 7.85 -2.46 11.91
N LEU A 237 7.30 -2.98 10.80
CA LEU A 237 7.83 -4.13 10.07
C LEU A 237 9.26 -3.87 9.58
N TYR A 238 9.49 -2.72 8.93
CA TYR A 238 10.82 -2.37 8.42
C TYR A 238 11.89 -2.32 9.52
N SER A 239 11.49 -1.91 10.71
CA SER A 239 12.39 -1.80 11.87
C SER A 239 12.45 -3.07 12.74
N ASP A 240 11.76 -4.13 12.36
CA ASP A 240 11.78 -5.41 13.06
C ASP A 240 13.08 -6.16 12.74
N PRO A 241 13.93 -6.46 13.74
CA PRO A 241 15.12 -7.28 13.53
C PRO A 241 14.83 -8.67 12.94
N GLN A 242 13.59 -9.14 13.08
CA GLN A 242 13.13 -10.42 12.54
C GLN A 242 12.32 -10.25 11.23
N LEU A 243 12.42 -9.11 10.55
CA LEU A 243 11.69 -8.83 9.32
C LEU A 243 11.77 -9.98 8.29
N MET A 244 12.95 -10.54 8.08
CA MET A 244 13.15 -11.63 7.11
C MET A 244 12.35 -12.90 7.45
N SER A 245 12.01 -13.13 8.71
CA SER A 245 11.14 -14.26 9.09
C SER A 245 9.68 -14.08 8.64
N LYS A 246 9.27 -12.85 8.36
CA LYS A 246 7.94 -12.49 7.87
C LYS A 246 7.89 -12.40 6.33
N SER A 247 9.04 -12.50 5.66
CA SER A 247 9.12 -12.43 4.19
C SER A 247 8.33 -13.57 3.54
N GLY A 248 7.56 -13.25 2.51
CA GLY A 248 6.66 -14.17 1.83
C GLY A 248 5.29 -14.34 2.49
N SER A 249 5.04 -13.66 3.61
CA SER A 249 3.78 -13.78 4.34
C SER A 249 2.81 -12.61 4.11
N VAL A 250 1.56 -12.83 4.51
CA VAL A 250 0.54 -11.80 4.62
C VAL A 250 0.47 -11.31 6.06
N VAL A 251 0.57 -10.01 6.24
CA VAL A 251 0.48 -9.32 7.53
C VAL A 251 -0.84 -8.54 7.58
N ILE A 252 -1.70 -8.83 8.54
CA ILE A 252 -2.91 -8.05 8.80
C ILE A 252 -2.54 -6.85 9.67
N ALA A 253 -2.81 -5.63 9.20
CA ALA A 253 -2.39 -4.40 9.87
C ALA A 253 -2.87 -4.32 11.34
N ALA A 254 -4.10 -4.74 11.62
CA ALA A 254 -4.65 -4.78 12.97
C ALA A 254 -3.90 -5.77 13.90
N GLU A 255 -3.40 -6.88 13.37
CA GLU A 255 -2.62 -7.88 14.12
C GLU A 255 -1.19 -7.38 14.36
N ALA A 256 -0.58 -6.74 13.35
CA ALA A 256 0.71 -6.07 13.51
C ALA A 256 0.65 -4.99 14.60
N ALA A 257 -0.47 -4.26 14.70
CA ALA A 257 -0.65 -3.27 15.76
C ALA A 257 -0.60 -3.87 17.16
N LEU A 258 -1.16 -5.07 17.35
CA LEU A 258 -1.08 -5.81 18.62
C LEU A 258 0.35 -6.29 18.88
N GLU A 259 0.99 -6.87 17.88
CA GLU A 259 2.35 -7.42 17.97
C GLU A 259 3.38 -6.32 18.30
N TYR A 260 3.31 -5.18 17.59
CA TYR A 260 4.24 -4.08 17.77
C TYR A 260 3.82 -3.07 18.86
N GLY A 261 2.60 -3.18 19.40
CA GLY A 261 2.13 -2.38 20.53
C GLY A 261 1.80 -0.93 20.18
N PHE A 262 1.30 -0.67 18.96
CA PHE A 262 0.81 0.65 18.57
C PHE A 262 -0.74 0.67 18.43
N LYS A 263 -1.30 1.87 18.42
CA LYS A 263 -2.72 2.13 18.15
C LYS A 263 -2.86 3.08 16.98
N ASP A 264 -4.04 3.11 16.39
CA ASP A 264 -4.37 4.07 15.35
C ASP A 264 -4.39 5.51 15.91
N PHE A 265 -4.26 6.50 15.05
CA PHE A 265 -4.22 7.93 15.39
C PHE A 265 -5.49 8.44 16.06
N ASN A 266 -6.61 7.74 15.91
CA ASN A 266 -7.84 7.99 16.65
C ASN A 266 -7.86 7.37 18.06
N GLY A 267 -6.73 6.79 18.51
CA GLY A 267 -6.55 6.13 19.81
C GLY A 267 -7.14 4.72 19.90
N LYS A 268 -7.75 4.22 18.84
CA LYS A 268 -8.40 2.90 18.81
C LYS A 268 -7.42 1.80 18.42
N GLN A 269 -7.75 0.59 18.84
CA GLN A 269 -7.17 -0.64 18.32
C GLN A 269 -8.17 -1.24 17.31
N PRO A 270 -7.91 -1.16 16.00
CA PRO A 270 -8.78 -1.79 15.02
C PRO A 270 -8.84 -3.31 15.22
N PRO A 271 -10.00 -3.94 15.06
CA PRO A 271 -10.12 -5.39 15.16
C PRO A 271 -9.56 -6.06 13.90
N SER A 272 -8.94 -7.23 14.06
CA SER A 272 -8.70 -8.12 12.92
C SER A 272 -10.04 -8.65 12.39
N LEU A 273 -10.19 -8.64 11.07
CA LEU A 273 -11.38 -9.20 10.43
C LEU A 273 -11.16 -10.66 9.97
N ARG A 274 -10.11 -11.31 10.45
CA ARG A 274 -9.73 -12.69 10.09
C ARG A 274 -10.89 -13.68 10.27
N GLU A 275 -11.58 -13.62 11.39
CA GLU A 275 -12.71 -14.51 11.67
C GLU A 275 -13.92 -14.24 10.79
N GLN A 276 -14.16 -12.99 10.42
CA GLN A 276 -15.32 -12.58 9.63
C GLN A 276 -15.13 -12.72 8.13
N LYS A 277 -13.90 -12.48 7.64
CA LYS A 277 -13.58 -12.38 6.21
C LYS A 277 -12.64 -13.47 5.70
N GLY A 278 -12.07 -14.26 6.59
CA GLY A 278 -11.15 -15.34 6.27
C GLY A 278 -9.69 -15.01 6.54
N SER A 279 -8.90 -16.07 6.62
CA SER A 279 -7.45 -16.03 6.87
C SER A 279 -6.65 -15.99 5.57
N PRO A 280 -5.45 -15.41 5.56
CA PRO A 280 -4.50 -15.58 4.46
C PRO A 280 -4.29 -17.05 4.13
N ARG A 281 -4.17 -17.36 2.84
CA ARG A 281 -3.91 -18.73 2.37
C ARG A 281 -2.42 -19.04 2.51
N PRO A 282 -2.06 -20.26 2.96
CA PRO A 282 -0.68 -20.70 2.95
C PRO A 282 -0.21 -20.97 1.51
N PHE A 283 1.05 -20.64 1.24
CA PHE A 283 1.76 -21.03 0.03
C PHE A 283 2.95 -21.91 0.40
N PHE A 284 3.39 -22.76 -0.52
CA PHE A 284 4.41 -23.75 -0.26
C PHE A 284 5.49 -23.71 -1.35
N THR A 285 6.74 -23.80 -0.95
CA THR A 285 7.85 -24.13 -1.86
C THR A 285 7.86 -25.65 -2.09
N LYS A 286 8.26 -26.07 -3.29
CA LYS A 286 8.61 -27.48 -3.48
C LYS A 286 9.81 -27.80 -2.58
N SER A 287 9.70 -28.86 -1.82
CA SER A 287 10.81 -29.45 -1.07
C SER A 287 11.86 -30.04 -2.00
#